data_2cbfa9e880fa83b588c7ac695c321110
#
_entry.id   2cbfa9e880fa83b588c7ac695c321110
#
_cell.length_a   1.000
_cell.length_b   1.000
_cell.length_c   1.000
_cell.angle_alpha   90.00
_cell.angle_beta   90.00
_cell.angle_gamma   90.00
#
_symmetry.space_group_name_H-M   'P 1'
#
loop_
_entity.id
_entity.type
_entity.pdbx_description
1 polymer ?
#
loop_
_entity_poly.entity_id
_entity_poly.type
_entity_poly.pdbx_seq_one_letter_code
_entity_poly.pdbx_strand_id
1 'polypeptide(L)'
;MTTPFDAPDWRTMSQEERDLGLNNGVAVAGSADIVAGWERRSTEMRARYAGHLDLRYGPRERNRIDFLKVAENGPTLVFIHGGYWQHRAKEIFALFAAGPMAHGINVALIGYTLAPEATLDEIVAEIYRSLDFLGEQLPALGGDASRIVVSGWSAGGHLTATALSHPKVKAGIGISGIYDLEPIRHSYLNVKLGLDATMSRRNSPVMQAGGAMKPLALVAGSAELPLLRRQTADFACHRASFGLPVIYEEIPGADHFTIMNEMISPAGRITTLIRQLLERTSS
;
A
#
# COMPACT_ATOMS: atom_id res chain seq x y z
N MET A 1 -19.80 11.51 -11.17
CA MET A 1 -20.15 10.08 -11.09
C MET A 1 -20.53 9.79 -9.65
N THR A 2 -21.72 9.28 -9.39
CA THR A 2 -22.12 8.77 -8.06
C THR A 2 -21.34 7.49 -7.81
N THR A 3 -20.88 7.29 -6.58
CA THR A 3 -20.25 6.04 -6.14
C THR A 3 -21.18 4.85 -6.44
N PRO A 4 -20.67 3.76 -6.98
CA PRO A 4 -21.52 2.65 -7.48
C PRO A 4 -22.13 1.77 -6.37
N PHE A 5 -22.01 2.13 -5.10
CA PHE A 5 -22.58 1.39 -3.98
C PHE A 5 -23.02 2.33 -2.85
N ASP A 6 -24.06 1.89 -2.15
CA ASP A 6 -24.68 2.61 -1.05
C ASP A 6 -23.85 2.40 0.22
N ALA A 7 -22.77 3.18 0.36
CA ALA A 7 -21.98 3.20 1.58
C ALA A 7 -22.46 4.34 2.49
N PRO A 8 -22.63 4.11 3.80
CA PRO A 8 -23.11 5.14 4.71
C PRO A 8 -22.13 6.33 4.75
N ASP A 9 -22.70 7.53 4.93
CA ASP A 9 -21.85 8.69 5.22
C ASP A 9 -21.34 8.59 6.67
N TRP A 10 -20.04 8.46 6.82
CA TRP A 10 -19.38 8.33 8.12
C TRP A 10 -19.72 9.46 9.09
N ARG A 11 -20.12 10.66 8.58
CA ARG A 11 -20.51 11.83 9.39
C ARG A 11 -21.83 11.63 10.12
N THR A 12 -22.70 10.78 9.58
CA THR A 12 -24.01 10.45 10.18
C THR A 12 -23.95 9.23 11.11
N MET A 13 -22.84 8.52 11.13
CA MET A 13 -22.64 7.32 11.95
C MET A 13 -22.31 7.71 13.41
N SER A 14 -22.76 6.89 14.37
CA SER A 14 -22.30 6.93 15.76
C SER A 14 -20.79 6.59 15.85
N GLN A 15 -20.18 6.86 17.00
CA GLN A 15 -18.78 6.48 17.22
C GLN A 15 -18.56 4.97 17.06
N GLU A 16 -19.47 4.17 17.64
CA GLU A 16 -19.39 2.70 17.56
C GLU A 16 -19.50 2.19 16.14
N GLU A 17 -20.44 2.72 15.34
CA GLU A 17 -20.58 2.35 13.94
C GLU A 17 -19.35 2.71 13.10
N ARG A 18 -18.74 3.88 13.33
CA ARG A 18 -17.48 4.26 12.68
C ARG A 18 -16.34 3.31 13.05
N ASP A 19 -16.21 3.00 14.32
CA ASP A 19 -15.15 2.12 14.83
C ASP A 19 -15.29 0.71 14.27
N LEU A 20 -16.51 0.16 14.23
CA LEU A 20 -16.80 -1.14 13.60
C LEU A 20 -16.59 -1.09 12.09
N GLY A 21 -17.01 -0.01 11.42
CA GLY A 21 -16.86 0.20 9.98
C GLY A 21 -15.41 0.33 9.51
N LEU A 22 -14.46 0.45 10.44
CA LEU A 22 -13.01 0.48 10.17
C LEU A 22 -12.27 -0.72 10.76
N ASN A 23 -12.95 -1.64 11.45
CA ASN A 23 -12.31 -2.78 12.12
C ASN A 23 -12.34 -4.05 11.27
N ASN A 24 -11.42 -4.14 10.29
CA ASN A 24 -11.28 -5.31 9.42
C ASN A 24 -10.97 -6.60 10.20
N GLY A 25 -10.26 -6.50 11.34
CA GLY A 25 -9.93 -7.65 12.17
C GLY A 25 -11.15 -8.33 12.75
N VAL A 26 -12.19 -7.56 13.08
CA VAL A 26 -13.48 -8.06 13.57
C VAL A 26 -14.37 -8.50 12.40
N ALA A 27 -14.37 -7.75 11.31
CA ALA A 27 -15.24 -7.99 10.15
C ALA A 27 -14.92 -9.31 9.42
N VAL A 28 -13.66 -9.74 9.44
CA VAL A 28 -13.23 -10.97 8.74
C VAL A 28 -12.92 -12.05 9.78
N ALA A 29 -13.78 -13.06 9.82
CA ALA A 29 -13.59 -14.22 10.70
C ALA A 29 -12.25 -14.92 10.38
N GLY A 30 -11.48 -15.28 11.41
CA GLY A 30 -10.19 -15.94 11.23
C GLY A 30 -9.06 -15.04 10.69
N SER A 31 -9.25 -13.72 10.66
CA SER A 31 -8.23 -12.76 10.19
C SER A 31 -6.86 -12.93 10.86
N ALA A 32 -6.84 -13.28 12.15
CA ALA A 32 -5.60 -13.57 12.89
C ALA A 32 -4.87 -14.79 12.33
N ASP A 33 -5.58 -15.87 12.00
CA ASP A 33 -5.00 -17.09 11.44
C ASP A 33 -4.49 -16.87 10.01
N ILE A 34 -5.21 -16.04 9.23
CA ILE A 34 -4.77 -15.63 7.88
C ILE A 34 -3.41 -14.93 8.01
N VAL A 35 -3.28 -13.97 8.92
CA VAL A 35 -2.03 -13.23 9.13
C VAL A 35 -0.90 -14.12 9.66
N ALA A 36 -1.19 -15.02 10.59
CA ALA A 36 -0.22 -16.00 11.06
C ALA A 36 0.26 -16.92 9.92
N GLY A 37 -0.64 -17.25 8.99
CA GLY A 37 -0.31 -17.97 7.75
C GLY A 37 0.63 -17.17 6.85
N TRP A 38 0.41 -15.84 6.70
CA TRP A 38 1.30 -14.95 5.95
C TRP A 38 2.70 -14.89 6.57
N GLU A 39 2.77 -14.71 7.89
CA GLU A 39 4.03 -14.62 8.62
C GLU A 39 4.89 -15.89 8.43
N ARG A 40 4.31 -17.07 8.64
CA ARG A 40 5.00 -18.34 8.44
C ARG A 40 5.54 -18.49 7.01
N ARG A 41 4.70 -18.26 5.99
CA ARG A 41 5.08 -18.39 4.58
C ARG A 41 6.07 -17.30 4.15
N SER A 42 5.98 -16.10 4.72
CA SER A 42 6.92 -15.01 4.46
C SER A 42 8.29 -15.29 5.07
N THR A 43 8.36 -15.93 6.24
CA THR A 43 9.62 -16.37 6.84
C THR A 43 10.33 -17.36 5.93
N GLU A 44 9.62 -18.35 5.38
CA GLU A 44 10.16 -19.30 4.39
C GLU A 44 10.64 -18.60 3.12
N MET A 45 9.88 -17.60 2.63
CA MET A 45 10.26 -16.83 1.45
C MET A 45 11.53 -16.01 1.68
N ARG A 46 11.60 -15.26 2.80
CA ARG A 46 12.78 -14.46 3.16
C ARG A 46 14.05 -15.31 3.28
N ALA A 47 13.95 -16.50 3.84
CA ALA A 47 15.09 -17.42 3.99
C ALA A 47 15.76 -17.78 2.65
N ARG A 48 15.02 -17.80 1.55
CA ARG A 48 15.54 -18.08 0.20
C ARG A 48 16.30 -16.90 -0.42
N TYR A 49 16.11 -15.70 0.11
CA TYR A 49 16.65 -14.44 -0.43
C TYR A 49 17.48 -13.68 0.62
N ALA A 50 18.21 -14.40 1.48
CA ALA A 50 18.91 -13.83 2.64
C ALA A 50 19.98 -12.76 2.30
N GLY A 51 20.43 -12.66 1.06
CA GLY A 51 21.57 -11.82 0.68
C GLY A 51 21.36 -10.31 0.78
N HIS A 52 20.11 -9.82 0.78
CA HIS A 52 19.79 -8.38 0.79
C HIS A 52 18.61 -8.06 1.71
N LEU A 53 18.61 -8.68 2.88
CA LEU A 53 17.62 -8.40 3.91
C LEU A 53 18.12 -7.29 4.84
N ASP A 54 17.18 -6.56 5.42
CA ASP A 54 17.41 -5.54 6.46
C ASP A 54 18.39 -4.40 6.06
N LEU A 55 18.40 -4.04 4.77
CA LEU A 55 19.18 -2.90 4.27
C LEU A 55 18.70 -1.61 4.95
N ARG A 56 19.61 -0.94 5.66
CA ARG A 56 19.29 0.28 6.42
C ARG A 56 19.19 1.49 5.51
N TYR A 57 18.03 2.16 5.47
CA TYR A 57 17.82 3.39 4.71
C TYR A 57 17.66 4.65 5.59
N GLY A 58 17.59 4.51 6.90
CA GLY A 58 17.41 5.62 7.84
C GLY A 58 17.85 5.29 9.26
N PRO A 59 17.77 6.29 10.18
CA PRO A 59 18.32 6.16 11.51
C PRO A 59 17.49 5.28 12.46
N ARG A 60 16.17 5.19 12.27
CA ARG A 60 15.28 4.45 13.18
C ARG A 60 15.39 2.94 12.94
N GLU A 61 15.08 2.14 13.95
CA GLU A 61 15.22 0.68 13.90
C GLU A 61 14.47 0.05 12.75
N ARG A 62 13.24 0.51 12.51
CA ARG A 62 12.35 -0.02 11.45
C ARG A 62 12.65 0.53 10.05
N ASN A 63 13.61 1.46 9.91
CA ASN A 63 14.03 1.97 8.61
C ASN A 63 14.91 0.94 7.87
N ARG A 64 14.30 -0.18 7.49
CA ARG A 64 14.91 -1.33 6.83
C ARG A 64 14.15 -1.72 5.57
N ILE A 65 14.88 -2.22 4.60
CA ILE A 65 14.35 -2.75 3.35
C ILE A 65 14.83 -4.19 3.19
N ASP A 66 13.92 -5.10 2.80
CA ASP A 66 14.29 -6.39 2.25
C ASP A 66 14.19 -6.33 0.74
N PHE A 67 15.29 -6.60 0.04
CA PHE A 67 15.32 -6.62 -1.42
C PHE A 67 15.39 -8.06 -1.94
N LEU A 68 14.27 -8.54 -2.49
CA LEU A 68 14.14 -9.88 -3.05
C LEU A 68 14.43 -9.82 -4.55
N LYS A 69 15.66 -10.15 -4.93
CA LYS A 69 16.12 -10.11 -6.32
C LYS A 69 15.81 -11.39 -7.06
N VAL A 70 15.26 -11.29 -8.26
CA VAL A 70 14.96 -12.41 -9.15
C VAL A 70 15.52 -12.18 -10.57
N ALA A 71 15.75 -10.94 -10.96
CA ALA A 71 16.27 -10.58 -12.27
C ALA A 71 17.37 -9.53 -12.19
N GLU A 72 18.45 -9.72 -12.94
CA GLU A 72 19.49 -8.72 -13.11
C GLU A 72 18.97 -7.57 -13.96
N ASN A 73 19.19 -6.33 -13.53
CA ASN A 73 18.64 -5.11 -14.15
C ASN A 73 17.10 -5.17 -14.33
N GLY A 74 16.41 -5.99 -13.51
CA GLY A 74 14.95 -6.11 -13.54
C GLY A 74 14.25 -4.89 -12.94
N PRO A 75 12.97 -4.64 -13.34
CA PRO A 75 12.16 -3.62 -12.70
C PRO A 75 11.93 -3.97 -11.24
N THR A 76 11.62 -2.96 -10.42
CA THR A 76 11.41 -3.15 -8.99
C THR A 76 10.02 -2.72 -8.57
N LEU A 77 9.28 -3.65 -7.95
CA LEU A 77 8.09 -3.36 -7.17
C LEU A 77 8.51 -3.01 -5.74
N VAL A 78 8.18 -1.81 -5.31
CA VAL A 78 8.32 -1.39 -3.91
C VAL A 78 7.00 -1.66 -3.21
N PHE A 79 7.00 -2.52 -2.20
CA PHE A 79 5.79 -2.86 -1.45
C PHE A 79 5.81 -2.26 -0.05
N ILE A 80 4.73 -1.56 0.31
CA ILE A 80 4.52 -0.88 1.59
C ILE A 80 3.41 -1.59 2.34
N HIS A 81 3.72 -2.08 3.54
CA HIS A 81 2.77 -2.87 4.32
C HIS A 81 1.65 -2.02 4.94
N GLY A 82 0.53 -2.68 5.25
CA GLY A 82 -0.59 -2.11 5.98
C GLY A 82 -0.46 -2.25 7.51
N GLY A 83 -1.57 -2.02 8.22
CA GLY A 83 -1.66 -2.11 9.67
C GLY A 83 -1.99 -0.77 10.33
N TYR A 84 -2.77 0.07 9.68
CA TYR A 84 -3.20 1.40 10.18
C TYR A 84 -2.05 2.28 10.68
N TRP A 85 -0.85 2.15 10.10
CA TRP A 85 0.39 2.84 10.53
C TRP A 85 0.80 2.55 11.98
N GLN A 86 0.16 1.57 12.65
CA GLN A 86 0.30 1.27 14.09
C GLN A 86 0.76 -0.16 14.36
N HIS A 87 0.67 -1.03 13.35
CA HIS A 87 0.90 -2.48 13.51
C HIS A 87 1.64 -3.06 12.32
N ARG A 88 2.10 -4.29 12.48
CA ARG A 88 2.75 -5.14 11.48
C ARG A 88 4.18 -4.72 11.15
N ALA A 89 4.80 -5.46 10.25
CA ALA A 89 6.18 -5.28 9.83
C ALA A 89 6.37 -5.85 8.43
N LYS A 90 7.36 -5.37 7.69
CA LYS A 90 7.67 -5.81 6.32
C LYS A 90 7.85 -7.31 6.17
N GLU A 91 8.37 -7.95 7.23
CA GLU A 91 8.69 -9.38 7.29
C GLU A 91 7.47 -10.27 7.01
N ILE A 92 6.27 -9.81 7.39
CA ILE A 92 5.01 -10.56 7.23
C ILE A 92 4.56 -10.62 5.76
N PHE A 93 5.11 -9.74 4.91
CA PHE A 93 4.60 -9.51 3.55
C PHE A 93 5.48 -10.06 2.43
N ALA A 94 6.59 -10.76 2.73
CA ALA A 94 7.46 -11.32 1.71
C ALA A 94 6.76 -12.33 0.78
N LEU A 95 5.79 -13.07 1.29
CA LEU A 95 4.95 -13.99 0.55
C LEU A 95 4.34 -13.35 -0.72
N PHE A 96 3.94 -12.07 -0.64
CA PHE A 96 3.26 -11.37 -1.73
C PHE A 96 4.20 -10.95 -2.87
N ALA A 97 5.50 -11.18 -2.70
CA ALA A 97 6.46 -11.05 -3.78
C ALA A 97 6.37 -12.20 -4.80
N ALA A 98 5.74 -13.33 -4.46
CA ALA A 98 5.75 -14.55 -5.28
C ALA A 98 5.21 -14.33 -6.70
N GLY A 99 4.05 -13.68 -6.86
CA GLY A 99 3.47 -13.40 -8.18
C GLY A 99 4.34 -12.49 -9.04
N PRO A 100 4.70 -11.28 -8.57
CA PRO A 100 5.60 -10.39 -9.31
C PRO A 100 6.94 -11.03 -9.68
N MET A 101 7.58 -11.73 -8.75
CA MET A 101 8.88 -12.38 -8.98
C MET A 101 8.82 -13.48 -10.05
N ALA A 102 7.70 -14.18 -10.18
CA ALA A 102 7.49 -15.15 -11.27
C ALA A 102 7.55 -14.52 -12.67
N HIS A 103 7.44 -13.19 -12.76
CA HIS A 103 7.56 -12.40 -14.00
C HIS A 103 8.86 -11.60 -14.08
N GLY A 104 9.89 -11.94 -13.32
CA GLY A 104 11.18 -11.25 -13.35
C GLY A 104 11.16 -9.86 -12.73
N ILE A 105 10.20 -9.57 -11.85
CA ILE A 105 10.09 -8.28 -11.14
C ILE A 105 10.74 -8.45 -9.77
N ASN A 106 11.78 -7.69 -9.49
CA ASN A 106 12.40 -7.60 -8.16
C ASN A 106 11.44 -6.94 -7.18
N VAL A 107 11.49 -7.31 -5.89
CA VAL A 107 10.57 -6.75 -4.89
C VAL A 107 11.36 -6.18 -3.72
N ALA A 108 11.08 -4.92 -3.38
CA ALA A 108 11.59 -4.25 -2.18
C ALA A 108 10.47 -4.09 -1.15
N LEU A 109 10.61 -4.70 0.01
CA LEU A 109 9.64 -4.60 1.11
C LEU A 109 10.11 -3.52 2.08
N ILE A 110 9.29 -2.50 2.29
CA ILE A 110 9.66 -1.33 3.10
C ILE A 110 9.12 -1.49 4.53
N GLY A 111 10.03 -1.45 5.52
CA GLY A 111 9.70 -1.21 6.91
C GLY A 111 9.70 0.29 7.20
N TYR A 112 8.83 0.74 8.07
CA TYR A 112 8.73 2.13 8.51
C TYR A 112 8.34 2.20 9.99
N THR A 113 8.64 3.31 10.66
CA THR A 113 8.31 3.52 12.07
C THR A 113 6.80 3.66 12.23
N LEU A 114 6.26 3.05 13.28
CA LEU A 114 4.82 3.04 13.55
C LEU A 114 4.42 4.15 14.52
N ALA A 115 3.17 4.57 14.46
CA ALA A 115 2.57 5.40 15.48
C ALA A 115 2.41 4.60 16.79
N PRO A 116 2.59 5.23 17.98
CA PRO A 116 2.82 6.66 18.19
C PRO A 116 4.30 7.10 18.16
N GLU A 117 5.26 6.20 17.87
CA GLU A 117 6.70 6.55 17.84
C GLU A 117 7.04 7.51 16.71
N ALA A 118 6.24 7.55 15.66
CA ALA A 118 6.32 8.50 14.56
C ALA A 118 4.93 9.05 14.25
N THR A 119 4.89 10.34 13.94
CA THR A 119 3.71 10.99 13.35
C THR A 119 3.51 10.52 11.91
N LEU A 120 2.32 10.71 11.36
CA LEU A 120 2.06 10.33 9.96
C LEU A 120 2.94 11.12 8.98
N ASP A 121 3.26 12.38 9.27
CA ASP A 121 4.21 13.18 8.47
C ASP A 121 5.60 12.56 8.44
N GLU A 122 6.09 12.09 9.60
CA GLU A 122 7.39 11.42 9.68
C GLU A 122 7.38 10.07 8.95
N ILE A 123 6.28 9.32 9.05
CA ILE A 123 6.10 8.05 8.31
C ILE A 123 6.17 8.30 6.80
N VAL A 124 5.44 9.32 6.30
CA VAL A 124 5.50 9.71 4.88
C VAL A 124 6.92 10.10 4.48
N ALA A 125 7.62 10.88 5.31
CA ALA A 125 9.01 11.25 5.04
C ALA A 125 9.96 10.03 5.04
N GLU A 126 9.71 9.02 5.88
CA GLU A 126 10.46 7.76 5.85
C GLU A 126 10.26 6.99 4.55
N ILE A 127 9.04 6.95 4.02
CA ILE A 127 8.76 6.33 2.72
C ILE A 127 9.52 7.06 1.60
N TYR A 128 9.52 8.38 1.58
CA TYR A 128 10.29 9.15 0.58
C TYR A 128 11.79 8.84 0.68
N ARG A 129 12.36 8.82 1.89
CA ARG A 129 13.76 8.45 2.13
C ARG A 129 14.08 7.02 1.66
N SER A 130 13.15 6.07 1.84
CA SER A 130 13.34 4.71 1.36
C SER A 130 13.40 4.63 -0.17
N LEU A 131 12.64 5.48 -0.86
CA LEU A 131 12.64 5.58 -2.32
C LEU A 131 13.91 6.28 -2.84
N ASP A 132 14.41 7.31 -2.14
CA ASP A 132 15.72 7.91 -2.45
C ASP A 132 16.83 6.87 -2.35
N PHE A 133 16.87 6.13 -1.23
CA PHE A 133 17.83 5.04 -1.00
C PHE A 133 17.76 3.99 -2.12
N LEU A 134 16.56 3.53 -2.48
CA LEU A 134 16.40 2.57 -3.57
C LEU A 134 16.86 3.16 -4.91
N GLY A 135 16.54 4.43 -5.19
CA GLY A 135 16.99 5.11 -6.41
C GLY A 135 18.51 5.14 -6.56
N GLU A 136 19.24 5.20 -5.44
CA GLU A 136 20.71 5.21 -5.41
C GLU A 136 21.31 3.80 -5.41
N GLN A 137 20.71 2.86 -4.66
CA GLN A 137 21.30 1.55 -4.39
C GLN A 137 20.90 0.45 -5.38
N LEU A 138 19.76 0.58 -6.07
CA LEU A 138 19.27 -0.45 -6.98
C LEU A 138 20.29 -0.88 -8.05
N PRO A 139 21.07 0.02 -8.68
CA PRO A 139 22.09 -0.42 -9.64
C PRO A 139 23.14 -1.37 -9.03
N ALA A 140 23.56 -1.11 -7.78
CA ALA A 140 24.52 -1.97 -7.06
C ALA A 140 23.85 -3.26 -6.55
N LEU A 141 22.53 -3.26 -6.31
CA LEU A 141 21.76 -4.43 -5.90
C LEU A 141 21.33 -5.29 -7.11
N GLY A 142 21.57 -4.84 -8.34
CA GLY A 142 21.19 -5.53 -9.56
C GLY A 142 19.75 -5.26 -9.99
N GLY A 143 19.15 -4.13 -9.59
CA GLY A 143 17.86 -3.64 -10.03
C GLY A 143 17.97 -2.43 -10.96
N ASP A 144 16.87 -2.11 -11.66
CA ASP A 144 16.79 -0.93 -12.52
C ASP A 144 16.10 0.24 -11.77
N ALA A 145 16.87 1.25 -11.39
CA ALA A 145 16.40 2.44 -10.69
C ALA A 145 15.48 3.35 -11.55
N SER A 146 15.41 3.12 -12.85
CA SER A 146 14.51 3.85 -13.76
C SER A 146 13.12 3.23 -13.84
N ARG A 147 12.92 2.00 -13.35
CA ARG A 147 11.68 1.23 -13.45
C ARG A 147 11.15 0.82 -12.06
N ILE A 148 10.80 1.82 -11.24
CA ILE A 148 10.22 1.62 -9.90
C ILE A 148 8.71 1.83 -9.96
N VAL A 149 7.95 0.82 -9.56
CA VAL A 149 6.51 0.89 -9.30
C VAL A 149 6.28 0.68 -7.80
N VAL A 150 5.46 1.52 -7.17
CA VAL A 150 5.10 1.35 -5.76
C VAL A 150 3.76 0.64 -5.61
N SER A 151 3.64 -0.19 -4.61
CA SER A 151 2.38 -0.85 -4.23
C SER A 151 2.25 -0.88 -2.72
N GLY A 152 1.02 -0.94 -2.24
CA GLY A 152 0.81 -1.11 -0.81
C GLY A 152 -0.63 -1.48 -0.50
N TRP A 153 -0.79 -2.14 0.63
CA TRP A 153 -2.07 -2.63 1.12
C TRP A 153 -2.57 -1.81 2.30
N SER A 154 -3.88 -1.45 2.33
CA SER A 154 -4.51 -0.75 3.45
C SER A 154 -3.79 0.59 3.73
N ALA A 155 -3.24 0.82 4.92
CA ALA A 155 -2.38 1.96 5.23
C ALA A 155 -1.18 2.09 4.24
N GLY A 156 -0.67 0.97 3.72
CA GLY A 156 0.32 0.97 2.66
C GLY A 156 -0.22 1.49 1.32
N GLY A 157 -1.50 1.31 1.04
CA GLY A 157 -2.18 1.91 -0.12
C GLY A 157 -2.23 3.43 -0.03
N HIS A 158 -2.47 3.98 1.18
CA HIS A 158 -2.33 5.41 1.45
C HIS A 158 -0.91 5.90 1.17
N LEU A 159 0.10 5.23 1.74
CA LEU A 159 1.50 5.59 1.56
C LEU A 159 1.95 5.44 0.09
N THR A 160 1.37 4.52 -0.66
CA THR A 160 1.55 4.39 -2.11
C THR A 160 1.03 5.62 -2.86
N ALA A 161 -0.17 6.10 -2.53
CA ALA A 161 -0.75 7.29 -3.16
C ALA A 161 0.07 8.55 -2.87
N THR A 162 0.58 8.71 -1.64
CA THR A 162 1.48 9.82 -1.28
C THR A 162 2.83 9.70 -1.99
N ALA A 163 3.40 8.50 -2.07
CA ALA A 163 4.69 8.21 -2.71
C ALA A 163 4.66 8.38 -4.24
N LEU A 164 3.48 8.42 -4.87
CA LEU A 164 3.35 8.57 -6.33
C LEU A 164 4.00 9.86 -6.85
N SER A 165 4.06 10.91 -6.03
CA SER A 165 4.71 12.18 -6.38
C SER A 165 6.24 12.10 -6.39
N HIS A 166 6.84 11.05 -5.81
CA HIS A 166 8.30 10.90 -5.74
C HIS A 166 8.91 10.73 -7.15
N PRO A 167 10.00 11.48 -7.50
CA PRO A 167 10.54 11.50 -8.87
C PRO A 167 10.98 10.12 -9.39
N LYS A 168 11.45 9.23 -8.52
CA LYS A 168 11.87 7.87 -8.90
C LYS A 168 10.72 6.91 -9.21
N VAL A 169 9.52 7.19 -8.71
CA VAL A 169 8.33 6.36 -8.92
C VAL A 169 7.73 6.61 -10.30
N LYS A 170 7.39 5.56 -11.03
CA LYS A 170 6.78 5.64 -12.36
C LYS A 170 5.28 5.41 -12.35
N ALA A 171 4.78 4.53 -11.48
CA ALA A 171 3.38 4.21 -11.32
C ALA A 171 3.11 3.66 -9.92
N GLY A 172 1.83 3.52 -9.55
CA GLY A 172 1.44 2.98 -8.25
C GLY A 172 0.25 2.02 -8.31
N ILE A 173 0.13 1.17 -7.28
CA ILE A 173 -1.04 0.32 -7.06
C ILE A 173 -1.43 0.39 -5.59
N GLY A 174 -2.56 1.04 -5.30
CA GLY A 174 -3.16 1.05 -3.97
C GLY A 174 -4.17 -0.09 -3.82
N ILE A 175 -3.91 -0.98 -2.88
CA ILE A 175 -4.76 -2.15 -2.60
C ILE A 175 -5.53 -1.87 -1.32
N SER A 176 -6.87 -1.78 -1.39
CA SER A 176 -7.75 -1.54 -0.23
C SER A 176 -7.30 -0.35 0.61
N GLY A 177 -6.88 0.73 -0.06
CA GLY A 177 -6.19 1.86 0.57
C GLY A 177 -7.13 2.83 1.30
N ILE A 178 -6.52 3.71 2.09
CA ILE A 178 -7.19 4.78 2.83
C ILE A 178 -6.74 6.10 2.22
N TYR A 179 -7.66 6.93 1.72
CA TYR A 179 -7.32 8.12 0.94
C TYR A 179 -7.93 9.42 1.50
N ASP A 180 -8.91 9.31 2.41
CA ASP A 180 -9.42 10.37 3.28
C ASP A 180 -9.18 9.99 4.74
N LEU A 181 -8.45 10.80 5.47
CA LEU A 181 -8.09 10.53 6.86
C LEU A 181 -9.11 11.11 7.87
N GLU A 182 -10.10 11.87 7.42
CA GLU A 182 -11.11 12.41 8.34
C GLU A 182 -11.91 11.32 9.07
N PRO A 183 -12.39 10.25 8.41
CA PRO A 183 -13.02 9.13 9.13
C PRO A 183 -12.08 8.49 10.16
N ILE A 184 -10.78 8.38 9.84
CA ILE A 184 -9.75 7.83 10.74
C ILE A 184 -9.55 8.74 11.97
N ARG A 185 -9.47 10.06 11.75
CA ARG A 185 -9.34 11.06 12.82
C ARG A 185 -10.49 10.99 13.81
N HIS A 186 -11.67 10.62 13.36
CA HIS A 186 -12.90 10.48 14.18
C HIS A 186 -13.17 9.04 14.64
N SER A 187 -12.16 8.15 14.64
CA SER A 187 -12.28 6.77 15.09
C SER A 187 -11.32 6.43 16.23
N TYR A 188 -11.46 5.21 16.79
CA TYR A 188 -10.56 4.69 17.83
C TYR A 188 -9.08 4.66 17.40
N LEU A 189 -8.82 4.61 16.09
CA LEU A 189 -7.47 4.58 15.53
C LEU A 189 -6.68 5.85 15.85
N ASN A 190 -7.38 6.97 16.06
CA ASN A 190 -6.73 8.25 16.29
C ASN A 190 -6.04 8.37 17.65
N VAL A 191 -6.38 7.52 18.61
CA VAL A 191 -5.73 7.50 19.94
C VAL A 191 -4.21 7.38 19.84
N LYS A 192 -3.71 6.57 18.87
CA LYS A 192 -2.27 6.42 18.63
C LYS A 192 -1.74 7.31 17.52
N LEU A 193 -2.56 7.64 16.52
CA LEU A 193 -2.14 8.46 15.38
C LEU A 193 -1.97 9.94 15.74
N GLY A 194 -2.77 10.44 16.67
CA GLY A 194 -2.74 11.83 17.09
C GLY A 194 -3.02 12.83 15.97
N LEU A 195 -3.86 12.44 14.99
CA LEU A 195 -4.21 13.31 13.87
C LEU A 195 -5.04 14.49 14.35
N ASP A 196 -4.57 15.70 14.11
CA ASP A 196 -5.38 16.90 14.11
C ASP A 196 -5.99 17.15 12.70
N ALA A 197 -6.85 18.15 12.57
CA ALA A 197 -7.50 18.48 11.30
C ALA A 197 -6.49 18.90 10.20
N THR A 198 -5.40 19.54 10.58
CA THR A 198 -4.35 20.00 9.64
C THR A 198 -3.54 18.82 9.14
N MET A 199 -3.11 17.92 10.03
CA MET A 199 -2.38 16.71 9.67
C MET A 199 -3.24 15.76 8.84
N SER A 200 -4.51 15.58 9.23
CA SER A 200 -5.48 14.80 8.45
C SER A 200 -5.61 15.31 7.02
N ARG A 201 -5.89 16.62 6.85
CA ARG A 201 -6.01 17.23 5.54
C ARG A 201 -4.74 17.13 4.71
N ARG A 202 -3.57 17.44 5.29
CA ARG A 202 -2.28 17.43 4.61
C ARG A 202 -1.89 16.05 4.11
N ASN A 203 -2.22 15.01 4.86
CA ASN A 203 -1.90 13.62 4.53
C ASN A 203 -3.04 12.86 3.82
N SER A 204 -4.17 13.47 3.54
CA SER A 204 -5.25 12.83 2.77
C SER A 204 -4.99 12.98 1.27
N PRO A 205 -4.71 11.90 0.52
CA PRO A 205 -4.52 11.98 -0.94
C PRO A 205 -5.68 12.61 -1.68
N VAL A 206 -6.92 12.40 -1.23
CA VAL A 206 -8.13 13.00 -1.82
C VAL A 206 -8.18 14.52 -1.67
N MET A 207 -7.45 15.10 -0.71
CA MET A 207 -7.38 16.56 -0.50
C MET A 207 -6.27 17.24 -1.31
N GLN A 208 -5.43 16.47 -2.00
CA GLN A 208 -4.33 17.00 -2.80
C GLN A 208 -4.82 17.25 -4.22
N ALA A 209 -5.21 18.50 -4.50
CA ALA A 209 -5.55 18.93 -5.87
C ALA A 209 -4.31 18.79 -6.78
N GLY A 210 -4.49 18.22 -7.97
CA GLY A 210 -3.42 18.11 -8.95
C GLY A 210 -2.33 17.11 -8.59
N GLY A 211 -2.68 15.97 -7.97
CA GLY A 211 -1.75 14.87 -7.69
C GLY A 211 -0.91 14.45 -8.90
N ALA A 212 0.07 13.59 -8.69
CA ALA A 212 1.01 13.19 -9.75
C ALA A 212 0.31 12.67 -11.01
N MET A 213 0.73 13.15 -12.19
CA MET A 213 0.30 12.70 -13.53
C MET A 213 0.82 11.31 -13.88
N LYS A 214 1.05 10.46 -12.87
CA LYS A 214 1.53 9.11 -13.04
C LYS A 214 0.38 8.10 -12.91
N PRO A 215 0.43 6.98 -13.63
CA PRO A 215 -0.61 5.96 -13.55
C PRO A 215 -0.75 5.41 -12.12
N LEU A 216 -1.99 5.30 -11.65
CA LEU A 216 -2.34 4.69 -10.37
C LEU A 216 -3.48 3.69 -10.58
N ALA A 217 -3.25 2.43 -10.24
CA ALA A 217 -4.32 1.46 -10.09
C ALA A 217 -4.82 1.47 -8.64
N LEU A 218 -6.13 1.46 -8.46
CA LEU A 218 -6.81 1.43 -7.18
C LEU A 218 -7.70 0.19 -7.17
N VAL A 219 -7.42 -0.73 -6.26
CA VAL A 219 -8.08 -2.04 -6.20
C VAL A 219 -8.71 -2.24 -4.82
N ALA A 220 -9.95 -2.69 -4.78
CA ALA A 220 -10.66 -3.06 -3.56
C ALA A 220 -11.32 -4.43 -3.69
N GLY A 221 -11.56 -5.10 -2.58
CA GLY A 221 -12.37 -6.33 -2.56
C GLY A 221 -13.86 -6.01 -2.47
N SER A 222 -14.70 -6.69 -3.23
CA SER A 222 -16.15 -6.43 -3.21
C SER A 222 -16.83 -6.85 -1.90
N ALA A 223 -16.19 -7.67 -1.08
CA ALA A 223 -16.66 -8.10 0.24
C ALA A 223 -15.99 -7.34 1.41
N GLU A 224 -15.26 -6.27 1.13
CA GLU A 224 -14.69 -5.40 2.18
C GLU A 224 -15.76 -4.54 2.87
N LEU A 225 -15.40 -4.01 4.05
CA LEU A 225 -16.22 -3.04 4.75
C LEU A 225 -16.61 -1.86 3.84
N PRO A 226 -17.88 -1.43 3.82
CA PRO A 226 -18.38 -0.38 2.92
C PRO A 226 -17.57 0.93 3.00
N LEU A 227 -17.13 1.34 4.21
CA LEU A 227 -16.31 2.55 4.37
C LEU A 227 -14.96 2.45 3.64
N LEU A 228 -14.31 1.28 3.62
CA LEU A 228 -13.03 1.10 2.94
C LEU A 228 -13.18 0.99 1.42
N ARG A 229 -14.22 0.29 0.94
CA ARG A 229 -14.53 0.26 -0.49
C ARG A 229 -14.79 1.68 -1.01
N ARG A 230 -15.56 2.47 -0.26
CA ARG A 230 -15.85 3.86 -0.58
C ARG A 230 -14.58 4.71 -0.68
N GLN A 231 -13.63 4.56 0.23
CA GLN A 231 -12.33 5.24 0.19
C GLN A 231 -11.64 5.07 -1.17
N THR A 232 -11.60 3.83 -1.66
CA THR A 232 -10.95 3.49 -2.94
C THR A 232 -11.72 4.07 -4.14
N ALA A 233 -13.05 3.92 -4.14
CA ALA A 233 -13.89 4.43 -5.23
C ALA A 233 -13.91 5.97 -5.30
N ASP A 234 -14.07 6.64 -4.15
CA ASP A 234 -14.10 8.11 -4.09
C ASP A 234 -12.77 8.71 -4.55
N PHE A 235 -11.65 8.10 -4.18
CA PHE A 235 -10.35 8.55 -4.63
C PHE A 235 -10.13 8.31 -6.13
N ALA A 236 -10.63 7.19 -6.67
CA ALA A 236 -10.61 6.94 -8.11
C ALA A 236 -11.42 8.00 -8.88
N CYS A 237 -12.63 8.30 -8.41
CA CYS A 237 -13.48 9.36 -8.97
C CYS A 237 -12.81 10.74 -8.87
N HIS A 238 -12.19 11.04 -7.74
CA HIS A 238 -11.44 12.28 -7.54
C HIS A 238 -10.32 12.41 -8.57
N ARG A 239 -9.46 11.40 -8.72
CA ARG A 239 -8.38 11.42 -9.72
C ARG A 239 -8.91 11.59 -11.14
N ALA A 240 -9.97 10.87 -11.49
CA ALA A 240 -10.59 10.96 -12.82
C ALA A 240 -11.16 12.36 -13.09
N SER A 241 -11.74 13.05 -12.08
CA SER A 241 -12.28 14.39 -12.22
C SER A 241 -11.20 15.45 -12.52
N PHE A 242 -9.94 15.19 -12.14
CA PHE A 242 -8.78 16.02 -12.48
C PHE A 242 -8.05 15.55 -13.77
N GLY A 243 -8.60 14.59 -14.50
CA GLY A 243 -7.94 14.02 -15.69
C GLY A 243 -6.66 13.24 -15.40
N LEU A 244 -6.46 12.81 -14.14
CA LEU A 244 -5.27 12.05 -13.74
C LEU A 244 -5.42 10.58 -14.15
N PRO A 245 -4.34 9.92 -14.64
CA PRO A 245 -4.41 8.53 -15.05
C PRO A 245 -4.76 7.63 -13.86
N VAL A 246 -5.89 6.94 -13.94
CA VAL A 246 -6.37 6.02 -12.89
C VAL A 246 -7.04 4.80 -13.51
N ILE A 247 -6.81 3.64 -12.88
CA ILE A 247 -7.54 2.39 -13.09
C ILE A 247 -8.24 2.09 -11.76
N TYR A 248 -9.53 1.81 -11.80
CA TYR A 248 -10.28 1.33 -10.62
C TYR A 248 -10.85 -0.05 -10.90
N GLU A 249 -10.61 -0.98 -9.98
CA GLU A 249 -11.16 -2.34 -10.08
C GLU A 249 -11.60 -2.86 -8.72
N GLU A 250 -12.70 -3.63 -8.72
CA GLU A 250 -13.11 -4.45 -7.58
C GLU A 250 -12.85 -5.92 -7.88
N ILE A 251 -12.25 -6.62 -6.91
CA ILE A 251 -12.05 -8.06 -6.97
C ILE A 251 -13.27 -8.76 -6.39
N PRO A 252 -14.03 -9.51 -7.20
CA PRO A 252 -15.26 -10.15 -6.76
C PRO A 252 -15.04 -11.12 -5.61
N GLY A 253 -15.84 -10.98 -4.53
CA GLY A 253 -15.82 -11.86 -3.36
C GLY A 253 -14.61 -11.74 -2.45
N ALA A 254 -13.61 -10.92 -2.80
CA ALA A 254 -12.45 -10.71 -1.94
C ALA A 254 -12.80 -9.78 -0.77
N ASP A 255 -12.38 -10.15 0.42
CA ASP A 255 -12.34 -9.30 1.61
C ASP A 255 -10.98 -8.59 1.76
N HIS A 256 -10.83 -7.79 2.83
CA HIS A 256 -9.63 -7.00 3.09
C HIS A 256 -8.32 -7.81 3.15
N PHE A 257 -8.38 -9.09 3.52
CA PHE A 257 -7.21 -9.97 3.61
C PHE A 257 -7.05 -10.85 2.39
N THR A 258 -8.15 -11.46 1.93
CA THR A 258 -8.12 -12.41 0.81
C THR A 258 -7.79 -11.76 -0.53
N ILE A 259 -8.03 -10.45 -0.69
CA ILE A 259 -7.60 -9.68 -1.86
C ILE A 259 -6.08 -9.80 -2.12
N MET A 260 -5.29 -9.98 -1.06
CA MET A 260 -3.84 -10.12 -1.17
C MET A 260 -3.40 -11.42 -1.86
N ASN A 261 -4.28 -12.42 -1.98
CA ASN A 261 -3.99 -13.64 -2.75
C ASN A 261 -3.73 -13.33 -4.24
N GLU A 262 -4.26 -12.22 -4.75
CA GLU A 262 -4.03 -11.73 -6.11
C GLU A 262 -2.58 -11.27 -6.38
N MET A 263 -1.77 -11.12 -5.32
CA MET A 263 -0.32 -10.90 -5.43
C MET A 263 0.51 -12.17 -5.30
N ILE A 264 -0.06 -13.26 -4.74
CA ILE A 264 0.65 -14.54 -4.60
C ILE A 264 0.68 -15.28 -5.93
N SER A 265 -0.43 -15.24 -6.66
CA SER A 265 -0.57 -15.91 -7.95
C SER A 265 0.15 -15.16 -9.08
N PRO A 266 0.97 -15.83 -9.90
CA PRO A 266 1.52 -15.23 -11.13
C PRO A 266 0.43 -14.74 -12.10
N ALA A 267 -0.73 -15.40 -12.12
CA ALA A 267 -1.90 -15.02 -12.93
C ALA A 267 -2.90 -14.14 -12.17
N GLY A 268 -2.62 -13.78 -10.93
CA GLY A 268 -3.51 -12.95 -10.10
C GLY A 268 -3.73 -11.57 -10.70
N ARG A 269 -4.89 -11.00 -10.42
CA ARG A 269 -5.26 -9.73 -11.03
C ARG A 269 -4.34 -8.58 -10.64
N ILE A 270 -3.94 -8.49 -9.37
CA ILE A 270 -3.00 -7.45 -8.91
C ILE A 270 -1.62 -7.65 -9.55
N THR A 271 -1.11 -8.89 -9.62
CA THR A 271 0.13 -9.21 -10.34
C THR A 271 0.06 -8.79 -11.81
N THR A 272 -1.08 -9.02 -12.46
CA THR A 272 -1.31 -8.59 -13.85
C THR A 272 -1.28 -7.07 -14.00
N LEU A 273 -1.90 -6.32 -13.08
CA LEU A 273 -1.87 -4.86 -13.09
C LEU A 273 -0.46 -4.30 -12.87
N ILE A 274 0.34 -4.91 -11.99
CA ILE A 274 1.76 -4.55 -11.79
C ILE A 274 2.52 -4.64 -13.11
N ARG A 275 2.38 -5.76 -13.83
CA ARG A 275 3.02 -5.97 -15.13
C ARG A 275 2.60 -4.91 -16.16
N GLN A 276 1.29 -4.69 -16.30
CA GLN A 276 0.75 -3.70 -17.23
C GLN A 276 1.27 -2.27 -16.95
N LEU A 277 1.40 -1.89 -15.68
CA LEU A 277 1.95 -0.59 -15.30
C LEU A 277 3.45 -0.49 -15.64
N LEU A 278 4.21 -1.54 -15.41
CA LEU A 278 5.64 -1.58 -15.80
C LEU A 278 5.83 -1.50 -17.30
N GLU A 279 5.01 -2.19 -18.09
CA GLU A 279 5.05 -2.14 -19.57
C GLU A 279 4.77 -0.73 -20.09
N ARG A 280 3.75 -0.04 -19.54
CA ARG A 280 3.36 1.34 -19.92
C ARG A 280 4.40 2.40 -19.56
N THR A 281 5.27 2.13 -18.60
CA THR A 281 6.27 3.08 -18.10
C THR A 281 7.68 2.81 -18.65
N SER A 282 7.83 1.78 -19.48
CA SER A 282 9.09 1.40 -20.15
C SER A 282 9.26 2.06 -21.53
N SER A 283 8.23 2.76 -22.00
CA SER A 283 8.20 3.55 -23.23
C SER A 283 8.39 5.04 -22.87
#